data_31bd78d6975a55f1d36f0514c5bada1f
#
_entry.id   31bd78d6975a55f1d36f0514c5bada1f
#
_cell.length_a   1.000
_cell.length_b   1.000
_cell.length_c   1.000
_cell.angle_alpha   90.00
_cell.angle_beta   90.00
_cell.angle_gamma   90.00
#
_symmetry.space_group_name_H-M   'P 1'
#
loop_
_entity.id
_entity.type
_entity.pdbx_description
1 polymer ?
#
loop_
_entity_poly.entity_id
_entity_poly.type
_entity_poly.pdbx_seq_one_letter_code
_entity_poly.pdbx_strand_id
1 'polypeptide(L)'
;MKKPHNAEAGFTLLEVIVALTITGFVLGGLFSLVGGSKQLSWRSEQSLVQATRVRAATNFALLESEYSDVEEILQDDSYQIRALDLLEDPERKTQGSVHAFQAYEIINRERNEVIVGSRWIQLDLPQ
;
A
#
# COMPACT_ATOMS: atom_id res chain seq x y z
N MET A 1 -60.91 53.63 -3.61
CA MET A 1 -60.04 52.53 -3.20
C MET A 1 -58.70 52.65 -3.92
N LYS A 2 -57.60 52.99 -3.19
CA LYS A 2 -56.24 53.09 -3.74
C LYS A 2 -55.64 51.70 -3.66
N LYS A 3 -55.29 51.10 -4.84
CA LYS A 3 -54.47 49.89 -4.89
C LYS A 3 -53.08 50.17 -4.32
N PRO A 4 -52.53 49.32 -3.43
CA PRO A 4 -51.14 49.44 -3.02
C PRO A 4 -50.27 49.16 -4.24
N HIS A 5 -49.39 50.06 -4.60
CA HIS A 5 -48.28 49.79 -5.50
C HIS A 5 -47.30 48.84 -4.76
N ASN A 6 -47.25 47.59 -5.15
CA ASN A 6 -46.16 46.74 -4.80
C ASN A 6 -44.89 47.33 -5.43
N ALA A 7 -44.04 47.93 -4.62
CA ALA A 7 -42.69 48.29 -5.04
C ALA A 7 -41.93 46.98 -5.30
N GLU A 8 -41.73 46.65 -6.58
CA GLU A 8 -40.82 45.61 -6.98
C GLU A 8 -39.40 46.09 -6.60
N ALA A 9 -38.89 45.56 -5.47
CA ALA A 9 -37.53 45.82 -5.06
C ALA A 9 -36.60 45.01 -6.00
N GLY A 10 -36.02 45.68 -6.97
CA GLY A 10 -34.97 45.10 -7.81
C GLY A 10 -33.72 44.78 -6.98
N PHE A 11 -33.08 43.68 -7.30
CA PHE A 11 -31.79 43.30 -6.65
C PHE A 11 -30.77 44.43 -6.82
N THR A 12 -30.08 44.74 -5.73
CA THR A 12 -28.98 45.72 -5.79
C THR A 12 -27.75 45.05 -6.40
N LEU A 13 -26.95 45.83 -7.13
CA LEU A 13 -25.69 45.34 -7.72
C LEU A 13 -24.75 44.78 -6.65
N LEU A 14 -24.78 45.35 -5.46
CA LEU A 14 -24.01 44.85 -4.30
C LEU A 14 -24.45 43.44 -3.87
N GLU A 15 -25.74 43.16 -3.82
CA GLU A 15 -26.30 41.86 -3.43
C GLU A 15 -25.91 40.78 -4.42
N VAL A 16 -25.87 41.06 -5.71
CA VAL A 16 -25.41 40.14 -6.75
C VAL A 16 -23.93 39.84 -6.59
N ILE A 17 -23.08 40.84 -6.33
CA ILE A 17 -21.65 40.64 -6.13
C ILE A 17 -21.39 39.79 -4.89
N VAL A 18 -22.08 40.04 -3.78
CA VAL A 18 -21.95 39.26 -2.55
C VAL A 18 -22.41 37.84 -2.77
N ALA A 19 -23.53 37.60 -3.44
CA ALA A 19 -24.02 36.28 -3.75
C ALA A 19 -23.04 35.50 -4.63
N LEU A 20 -22.49 36.09 -5.67
CA LEU A 20 -21.49 35.48 -6.54
C LEU A 20 -20.20 35.15 -5.79
N THR A 21 -19.76 36.00 -4.88
CA THR A 21 -18.56 35.75 -4.07
C THR A 21 -18.76 34.55 -3.15
N ILE A 22 -19.88 34.51 -2.45
CA ILE A 22 -20.19 33.37 -1.56
C ILE A 22 -20.30 32.08 -2.36
N THR A 23 -21.01 32.11 -3.48
CA THR A 23 -21.15 30.92 -4.36
C THR A 23 -19.79 30.45 -4.87
N GLY A 24 -18.94 31.38 -5.29
CA GLY A 24 -17.58 31.06 -5.73
C GLY A 24 -16.74 30.39 -4.64
N PHE A 25 -16.79 30.87 -3.41
CA PHE A 25 -16.12 30.27 -2.26
C PHE A 25 -16.63 28.87 -1.95
N VAL A 26 -17.94 28.68 -1.95
CA VAL A 26 -18.56 27.36 -1.68
C VAL A 26 -18.18 26.36 -2.76
N LEU A 27 -18.29 26.73 -4.03
CA LEU A 27 -17.91 25.86 -5.14
C LEU A 27 -16.41 25.53 -5.11
N GLY A 28 -15.55 26.54 -4.89
CA GLY A 28 -14.10 26.34 -4.76
C GLY A 28 -13.74 25.37 -3.64
N GLY A 29 -14.37 25.49 -2.48
CA GLY A 29 -14.22 24.57 -1.36
C GLY A 29 -14.64 23.14 -1.70
N LEU A 30 -15.78 22.95 -2.36
CA LEU A 30 -16.26 21.65 -2.80
C LEU A 30 -15.30 20.98 -3.81
N PHE A 31 -14.81 21.72 -4.79
CA PHE A 31 -13.84 21.20 -5.75
C PHE A 31 -12.52 20.80 -5.08
N SER A 32 -12.06 21.57 -4.11
CA SER A 32 -10.87 21.24 -3.33
C SER A 32 -11.03 19.93 -2.55
N LEU A 33 -12.19 19.71 -1.93
CA LEU A 33 -12.50 18.48 -1.22
C LEU A 33 -12.54 17.25 -2.15
N VAL A 34 -13.17 17.39 -3.31
CA VAL A 34 -13.22 16.31 -4.31
C VAL A 34 -11.82 15.98 -4.84
N GLY A 35 -11.01 16.99 -5.11
CA GLY A 35 -9.62 16.79 -5.55
C GLY A 35 -8.77 16.06 -4.51
N GLY A 36 -8.86 16.46 -3.25
CA GLY A 36 -8.18 15.83 -2.13
C GLY A 36 -8.62 14.37 -1.91
N SER A 37 -9.92 14.10 -2.02
CA SER A 37 -10.47 12.76 -1.89
C SER A 37 -9.95 11.81 -2.96
N LYS A 38 -9.87 12.24 -4.22
CA LYS A 38 -9.30 11.44 -5.30
C LYS A 38 -7.82 11.11 -5.06
N GLN A 39 -7.04 12.06 -4.60
CA GLN A 39 -5.63 11.85 -4.32
C GLN A 39 -5.42 10.84 -3.18
N LEU A 40 -6.23 10.91 -2.12
CA LEU A 40 -6.20 9.93 -1.02
C LEU A 40 -6.60 8.54 -1.49
N SER A 41 -7.65 8.43 -2.31
CA SER A 41 -8.08 7.15 -2.88
C SER A 41 -6.96 6.49 -3.69
N TRP A 42 -6.29 7.23 -4.52
CA TRP A 42 -5.18 6.72 -5.35
C TRP A 42 -3.99 6.25 -4.52
N ARG A 43 -3.62 7.01 -3.50
CA ARG A 43 -2.55 6.59 -2.58
C ARG A 43 -2.92 5.33 -1.81
N SER A 44 -4.17 5.22 -1.38
CA SER A 44 -4.67 4.04 -0.69
C SER A 44 -4.64 2.80 -1.60
N GLU A 45 -5.06 2.93 -2.85
CA GLU A 45 -5.02 1.85 -3.83
C GLU A 45 -3.59 1.37 -4.08
N GLN A 46 -2.66 2.28 -4.31
CA GLN A 46 -1.24 1.95 -4.48
C GLN A 46 -0.66 1.24 -3.26
N SER A 47 -1.01 1.71 -2.06
CA SER A 47 -0.57 1.09 -0.81
C SER A 47 -1.13 -0.34 -0.65
N LEU A 48 -2.39 -0.57 -1.01
CA LEU A 48 -3.02 -1.88 -0.96
C LEU A 48 -2.39 -2.86 -1.96
N VAL A 49 -2.16 -2.42 -3.19
CA VAL A 49 -1.50 -3.24 -4.22
C VAL A 49 -0.11 -3.66 -3.74
N GLN A 50 0.66 -2.72 -3.20
CA GLN A 50 1.97 -3.02 -2.65
C GLN A 50 1.90 -3.98 -1.47
N ALA A 51 1.02 -3.76 -0.50
CA ALA A 51 0.87 -4.64 0.65
C ALA A 51 0.50 -6.07 0.22
N THR A 52 -0.33 -6.21 -0.81
CA THR A 52 -0.71 -7.51 -1.37
C THR A 52 0.49 -8.20 -2.02
N ARG A 53 1.30 -7.48 -2.79
CA ARG A 53 2.52 -8.03 -3.43
C ARG A 53 3.56 -8.45 -2.40
N VAL A 54 3.83 -7.61 -1.40
CA VAL A 54 4.74 -7.95 -0.29
C VAL A 54 4.26 -9.18 0.44
N ARG A 55 2.96 -9.29 0.73
CA ARG A 55 2.38 -10.47 1.37
C ARG A 55 2.53 -11.72 0.49
N ALA A 56 2.30 -11.61 -0.81
CA ALA A 56 2.49 -12.71 -1.74
C ALA A 56 3.96 -13.15 -1.79
N ALA A 57 4.90 -12.22 -1.89
CA ALA A 57 6.33 -12.51 -1.84
C ALA A 57 6.75 -13.17 -0.52
N THR A 58 6.22 -12.70 0.62
CA THR A 58 6.49 -13.29 1.93
C THR A 58 5.94 -14.70 2.03
N ASN A 59 4.69 -14.93 1.59
CA ASN A 59 4.12 -16.27 1.59
C ASN A 59 4.93 -17.23 0.71
N PHE A 60 5.38 -16.73 -0.44
CA PHE A 60 6.22 -17.51 -1.34
C PHE A 60 7.58 -17.83 -0.71
N ALA A 61 8.22 -16.88 -0.04
CA ALA A 61 9.48 -17.07 0.66
C ALA A 61 9.38 -18.10 1.81
N LEU A 62 8.19 -18.27 2.39
CA LEU A 62 7.92 -19.28 3.42
C LEU A 62 7.73 -20.69 2.84
N LEU A 63 7.39 -20.81 1.56
CA LEU A 63 7.34 -22.10 0.88
C LEU A 63 8.77 -22.54 0.56
N GLU A 64 9.03 -23.84 0.65
CA GLU A 64 10.38 -24.43 0.44
C GLU A 64 10.89 -24.31 -1.00
N SER A 65 10.08 -23.86 -1.94
CA SER A 65 10.45 -23.69 -3.34
C SER A 65 11.42 -22.52 -3.53
N GLU A 66 12.63 -22.68 -3.04
CA GLU A 66 13.65 -21.65 -2.84
C GLU A 66 14.06 -20.89 -4.09
N TYR A 67 13.87 -21.49 -5.25
CA TYR A 67 14.52 -21.05 -6.49
C TYR A 67 13.58 -20.91 -7.68
N SER A 68 12.28 -21.03 -7.47
CA SER A 68 11.35 -20.68 -8.52
C SER A 68 11.28 -19.17 -8.63
N ASP A 69 11.41 -18.69 -9.84
CA ASP A 69 11.34 -17.27 -10.15
C ASP A 69 10.05 -16.66 -9.60
N VAL A 70 10.21 -15.80 -8.60
CA VAL A 70 9.12 -15.02 -8.03
C VAL A 70 8.46 -14.15 -9.10
N GLU A 71 9.24 -13.76 -10.10
CA GLU A 71 8.82 -13.03 -11.29
C GLU A 71 7.66 -13.72 -12.01
N GLU A 72 7.73 -15.04 -12.18
CA GLU A 72 6.70 -15.79 -12.89
C GLU A 72 5.35 -15.81 -12.14
N ILE A 73 5.39 -15.80 -10.80
CA ILE A 73 4.19 -15.84 -9.94
C ILE A 73 3.61 -14.45 -9.72
N LEU A 74 4.45 -13.47 -9.43
CA LEU A 74 4.00 -12.10 -9.16
C LEU A 74 3.80 -11.28 -10.44
N GLN A 75 4.28 -11.77 -11.59
CA GLN A 75 4.37 -11.02 -12.85
C GLN A 75 5.07 -9.66 -12.65
N ASP A 76 6.09 -9.64 -11.80
CA ASP A 76 6.77 -8.45 -11.34
C ASP A 76 8.23 -8.78 -11.03
N ASP A 77 9.15 -8.27 -11.82
CA ASP A 77 10.60 -8.47 -11.72
C ASP A 77 11.26 -7.62 -10.61
N SER A 78 10.47 -6.78 -9.95
CA SER A 78 10.97 -5.91 -8.89
C SER A 78 11.30 -6.63 -7.60
N TYR A 79 10.75 -7.83 -7.38
CA TYR A 79 10.97 -8.63 -6.18
C TYR A 79 11.96 -9.76 -6.41
N GLN A 80 12.93 -9.88 -5.52
CA GLN A 80 13.88 -10.99 -5.48
C GLN A 80 13.90 -11.59 -4.09
N ILE A 81 13.80 -12.93 -3.99
CA ILE A 81 13.97 -13.67 -2.75
C ILE A 81 15.35 -14.29 -2.73
N ARG A 82 16.08 -14.08 -1.64
CA ARG A 82 17.41 -14.65 -1.42
C ARG A 82 17.43 -15.40 -0.11
N ALA A 83 17.85 -16.66 -0.15
CA ALA A 83 18.15 -17.41 1.05
C ALA A 83 19.45 -16.88 1.67
N LEU A 84 19.46 -16.75 2.98
CA LEU A 84 20.63 -16.40 3.78
C LEU A 84 21.14 -17.62 4.53
N ASP A 85 22.17 -17.42 5.34
CA ASP A 85 22.77 -18.45 6.15
C ASP A 85 21.78 -19.05 7.15
N LEU A 86 22.06 -20.30 7.57
CA LEU A 86 21.35 -20.93 8.64
C LEU A 86 21.58 -20.17 9.95
N LEU A 87 20.52 -19.98 10.71
CA LEU A 87 20.63 -19.42 12.04
C LEU A 87 21.31 -20.45 12.95
N GLU A 88 22.22 -19.98 13.82
CA GLU A 88 22.94 -20.83 14.73
C GLU A 88 22.00 -21.64 15.62
N ASP A 89 22.28 -22.90 15.71
CA ASP A 89 21.56 -23.82 16.58
C ASP A 89 21.98 -23.60 18.05
N PRO A 90 21.06 -23.78 19.01
CA PRO A 90 21.42 -23.72 20.43
C PRO A 90 22.45 -24.78 20.78
N GLU A 91 23.45 -24.42 21.59
CA GLU A 91 24.63 -25.25 21.94
C GLU A 91 24.31 -26.61 22.59
N ARG A 92 23.06 -26.82 23.04
CA ARG A 92 22.65 -28.08 23.68
C ARG A 92 21.74 -28.90 22.77
N LYS A 93 22.33 -29.77 21.96
CA LYS A 93 21.59 -30.77 21.18
C LYS A 93 21.89 -32.18 21.68
N THR A 94 20.85 -32.93 21.99
CA THR A 94 20.92 -34.36 22.27
C THR A 94 20.74 -35.23 21.02
N GLN A 95 20.18 -34.68 19.95
CA GLN A 95 19.97 -35.33 18.65
C GLN A 95 20.14 -34.32 17.51
N GLY A 96 20.62 -34.80 16.36
CA GLY A 96 20.66 -34.02 15.13
C GLY A 96 19.26 -33.55 14.75
N SER A 97 19.11 -32.28 14.48
CA SER A 97 17.82 -31.71 14.04
C SER A 97 17.64 -31.99 12.56
N VAL A 98 16.47 -32.54 12.19
CA VAL A 98 16.05 -32.71 10.80
C VAL A 98 15.62 -31.38 10.17
N HIS A 99 15.33 -30.39 11.00
CA HIS A 99 14.91 -29.07 10.59
C HIS A 99 15.86 -28.00 11.16
N ALA A 100 16.09 -26.97 10.39
CA ALA A 100 16.86 -25.80 10.80
C ALA A 100 16.10 -24.51 10.49
N PHE A 101 16.47 -23.46 11.18
CA PHE A 101 16.02 -22.12 10.85
C PHE A 101 16.95 -21.50 9.81
N GLN A 102 16.38 -21.02 8.73
CA GLN A 102 17.08 -20.27 7.71
C GLN A 102 16.55 -18.85 7.65
N ALA A 103 17.44 -17.88 7.62
CA ALA A 103 17.07 -16.51 7.31
C ALA A 103 16.88 -16.35 5.79
N TYR A 104 15.96 -15.47 5.40
CA TYR A 104 15.77 -15.07 4.01
C TYR A 104 15.58 -13.57 3.92
N GLU A 105 15.86 -13.00 2.75
CA GLU A 105 15.58 -11.62 2.43
C GLU A 105 14.72 -11.51 1.17
N ILE A 106 13.77 -10.59 1.21
CA ILE A 106 12.98 -10.19 0.06
C ILE A 106 13.43 -8.78 -0.31
N ILE A 107 13.98 -8.63 -1.49
CA ILE A 107 14.51 -7.37 -2.00
C ILE A 107 13.52 -6.81 -3.00
N ASN A 108 13.03 -5.59 -2.74
CA ASN A 108 12.30 -4.82 -3.72
C ASN A 108 13.26 -3.82 -4.38
N ARG A 109 13.57 -4.07 -5.65
CA ARG A 109 14.55 -3.26 -6.42
C ARG A 109 14.04 -1.87 -6.75
N GLU A 110 12.74 -1.71 -6.99
CA GLU A 110 12.16 -0.41 -7.33
C GLU A 110 12.19 0.57 -6.16
N ARG A 111 11.98 0.06 -4.95
CA ARG A 111 11.90 0.88 -3.73
C ARG A 111 13.15 0.83 -2.87
N ASN A 112 14.12 -0.01 -3.25
CA ASN A 112 15.31 -0.27 -2.44
C ASN A 112 14.95 -0.68 -0.99
N GLU A 113 13.89 -1.48 -0.85
CA GLU A 113 13.41 -2.01 0.43
C GLU A 113 13.86 -3.45 0.57
N VAL A 114 14.32 -3.82 1.77
CA VAL A 114 14.69 -5.19 2.11
C VAL A 114 13.88 -5.64 3.32
N ILE A 115 13.19 -6.76 3.17
CA ILE A 115 12.42 -7.40 4.24
C ILE A 115 13.15 -8.68 4.61
N VAL A 116 13.54 -8.82 5.87
CA VAL A 116 14.21 -10.01 6.38
C VAL A 116 13.23 -10.83 7.21
N GLY A 117 13.24 -12.12 6.99
CA GLY A 117 12.44 -13.10 7.74
C GLY A 117 13.21 -14.36 8.04
N SER A 118 12.58 -15.31 8.71
CA SER A 118 13.13 -16.63 8.95
C SER A 118 12.08 -17.69 8.67
N ARG A 119 12.52 -18.86 8.21
CA ARG A 119 11.67 -20.01 7.88
C ARG A 119 12.28 -21.29 8.39
N TRP A 120 11.45 -22.30 8.60
CA TRP A 120 11.90 -23.65 8.82
C TRP A 120 12.23 -24.32 7.49
N ILE A 121 13.39 -24.94 7.41
CA ILE A 121 13.77 -25.78 6.29
C ILE A 121 14.07 -27.17 6.79
N GLN A 122 13.83 -28.18 5.95
CA GLN A 122 14.21 -29.55 6.22
C GLN A 122 15.64 -29.76 5.71
N LEU A 123 16.50 -30.26 6.57
CA LEU A 123 17.85 -30.61 6.19
C LEU A 123 17.86 -32.03 5.55
N ASP A 124 18.38 -32.13 4.35
CA ASP A 124 18.69 -33.42 3.75
C ASP A 124 19.86 -34.03 4.51
N LEU A 125 19.55 -34.92 5.46
CA LEU A 125 20.57 -35.70 6.14
C LEU A 125 21.08 -36.78 5.17
N PRO A 126 22.38 -36.87 4.93
CA PRO A 126 22.93 -37.95 4.14
C PRO A 126 22.59 -39.28 4.83
N GLN A 127 21.98 -40.20 4.06
CA GLN A 127 21.70 -41.59 4.49
C GLN A 127 22.99 -42.39 4.66
#